data_3760cb0aaf0c063e3fb71f42ac3a6230
#
_entry.id   3760cb0aaf0c063e3fb71f42ac3a6230
#
_cell.length_a   1.000
_cell.length_b   1.000
_cell.length_c   1.000
_cell.angle_alpha   90.00
_cell.angle_beta   90.00
_cell.angle_gamma   90.00
#
_symmetry.space_group_name_H-M   'P 1'
#
loop_
_entity.id
_entity.type
_entity.pdbx_description
1 polymer ?
#
loop_
_entity_poly.entity_id
_entity_poly.type
_entity_poly.pdbx_seq_one_letter_code
_entity_poly.pdbx_strand_id
1 'polypeptide(L)'
;ETFREKMKLRHDLAKFIVGFLYDRSSENTGADKEEAFVEFSVLELKDAFERSIEAFGRKISQEEVEDTLFYLSRIEALKIEGGFLVVYNRLTIERLEKDNKKRYKLEDYQKLLRFYENKIQQIHIVGEYAQKMLAGSEDALKFVNDYFALNYASFLNLYFKGSRQSEIKRNITPAKYRQLFGELSPAQLQIIRDHESKYIVVAAGPGSGKTRVLVHKLASLMLMEDVKHEQLLMLTFSRAAATEFKKRLLKLIGNAANFIEIKTFHSYCFDLLGQIGSLERVDNVLKCAVERIEKGDVELSRITKNVLVIDEAQDMNEDEFSLIEALIKHNDDMRIIAVGDDDQSIYEFRHASPRYFKRLIREYGAMKYELIENFRSKSNLVDFTNQFVTRIRHRLKENPIIAKQTDNGKVKVVRYKSENLIEPLVKDILSTELRGSVCVLTYTNDEALQVSGLLLKNGMPARLIQDNSGFSLLKLDEISF
;
A
#
# COMPACT_ATOMS: atom_id res chain seq x y z
N GLU A 1 19.20 6.65 -22.58
CA GLU A 1 20.08 6.64 -21.37
C GLU A 1 20.35 5.20 -20.94
N THR A 2 21.62 4.81 -20.85
CA THR A 2 22.00 3.46 -20.45
C THR A 2 21.73 3.26 -18.96
N PHE A 3 21.44 2.02 -18.54
CA PHE A 3 21.27 1.66 -17.12
C PHE A 3 22.44 2.15 -16.23
N ARG A 4 23.65 2.09 -16.80
CA ARG A 4 24.88 2.55 -16.13
C ARG A 4 24.90 4.06 -15.87
N GLU A 5 24.37 4.86 -16.78
CA GLU A 5 24.28 6.32 -16.63
C GLU A 5 23.26 6.70 -15.55
N LYS A 6 22.11 6.03 -15.52
CA LYS A 6 21.10 6.21 -14.47
C LYS A 6 21.63 5.84 -13.08
N MET A 7 22.37 4.74 -12.98
CA MET A 7 22.99 4.34 -11.71
C MET A 7 24.04 5.33 -11.23
N LYS A 8 24.85 5.87 -12.17
CA LYS A 8 25.85 6.89 -11.85
C LYS A 8 25.19 8.18 -11.39
N LEU A 9 24.17 8.65 -12.10
CA LEU A 9 23.42 9.85 -11.70
C LEU A 9 22.80 9.70 -10.31
N ARG A 10 22.15 8.55 -10.03
CA ARG A 10 21.58 8.27 -8.69
C ARG A 10 22.65 8.26 -7.61
N HIS A 11 23.82 7.70 -7.89
CA HIS A 11 24.93 7.69 -6.93
C HIS A 11 25.44 9.11 -6.65
N ASP A 12 25.68 9.92 -7.69
CA ASP A 12 26.18 11.29 -7.58
C ASP A 12 25.16 12.16 -6.82
N LEU A 13 23.89 12.02 -7.15
CA LEU A 13 22.80 12.74 -6.49
C LEU A 13 22.61 12.31 -5.02
N ALA A 14 22.71 11.01 -4.72
CA ALA A 14 22.63 10.49 -3.36
C ALA A 14 23.78 11.05 -2.48
N LYS A 15 25.00 11.04 -3.01
CA LYS A 15 26.17 11.60 -2.35
C LYS A 15 26.00 13.10 -2.05
N PHE A 16 25.52 13.85 -3.07
CA PHE A 16 25.25 15.27 -2.92
C PHE A 16 24.19 15.54 -1.83
N ILE A 17 23.05 14.83 -1.86
CA ILE A 17 21.97 15.02 -0.90
C ILE A 17 22.44 14.77 0.53
N VAL A 18 23.19 13.68 0.77
CA VAL A 18 23.72 13.36 2.10
C VAL A 18 24.68 14.46 2.56
N GLY A 19 25.60 14.92 1.70
CA GLY A 19 26.52 16.02 2.00
C GLY A 19 25.78 17.31 2.32
N PHE A 20 24.83 17.70 1.48
CA PHE A 20 24.02 18.92 1.66
C PHE A 20 23.26 18.93 2.99
N LEU A 21 22.62 17.81 3.33
CA LEU A 21 21.86 17.69 4.59
C LEU A 21 22.80 17.64 5.82
N TYR A 22 23.96 17.01 5.68
CA TYR A 22 24.96 16.97 6.74
C TYR A 22 25.53 18.37 7.04
N ASP A 23 25.92 19.13 6.01
CA ASP A 23 26.43 20.49 6.17
C ASP A 23 25.39 21.38 6.85
N ARG A 24 24.13 21.28 6.43
CA ARG A 24 23.02 22.03 7.01
C ARG A 24 22.70 21.61 8.47
N SER A 25 22.88 20.34 8.80
CA SER A 25 22.73 19.87 10.16
C SER A 25 23.81 20.45 11.08
N SER A 26 25.03 20.58 10.57
CA SER A 26 26.17 21.12 11.29
C SER A 26 26.04 22.62 11.57
N GLU A 27 25.36 23.36 10.69
CA GLU A 27 25.07 24.79 10.88
C GLU A 27 24.01 25.04 11.97
N ASN A 28 23.11 24.08 12.20
CA ASN A 28 21.95 24.20 13.10
C ASN A 28 22.20 23.62 14.50
N THR A 29 23.32 22.91 14.75
CA THR A 29 23.54 22.21 15.99
C THR A 29 24.69 22.86 16.81
N GLY A 30 24.33 23.48 17.93
CA GLY A 30 25.22 23.56 19.07
C GLY A 30 25.36 22.16 19.69
N ALA A 31 26.60 21.73 19.94
CA ALA A 31 27.03 20.39 20.34
C ALA A 31 26.08 19.66 21.31
N ASP A 32 25.91 18.36 21.07
CA ASP A 32 25.18 17.34 21.84
C ASP A 32 23.71 17.07 21.44
N LYS A 33 23.47 16.40 20.29
CA LYS A 33 22.27 15.54 20.10
C LYS A 33 22.52 14.45 19.06
N GLU A 34 22.23 13.23 19.43
CA GLU A 34 22.33 12.02 18.60
C GLU A 34 21.37 11.99 17.39
N GLU A 35 20.36 12.89 17.33
CA GLU A 35 19.42 13.00 16.20
C GLU A 35 19.30 14.48 15.78
N ALA A 36 19.83 14.82 14.60
CA ALA A 36 19.67 16.14 13.99
C ALA A 36 18.56 16.11 12.94
N PHE A 37 17.49 16.89 13.16
CA PHE A 37 16.45 17.12 12.17
C PHE A 37 16.82 18.25 11.23
N VAL A 38 16.79 18.00 9.94
CA VAL A 38 17.06 19.00 8.90
C VAL A 38 15.83 19.18 8.03
N GLU A 39 15.30 20.39 8.01
CA GLU A 39 14.22 20.74 7.09
C GLU A 39 14.75 20.98 5.69
N PHE A 40 14.14 20.36 4.67
CA PHE A 40 14.51 20.55 3.29
C PHE A 40 13.28 20.45 2.36
N SER A 41 13.41 21.01 1.16
CA SER A 41 12.45 20.79 0.09
C SER A 41 13.11 20.08 -1.10
N VAL A 42 12.32 19.25 -1.81
CA VAL A 42 12.80 18.56 -3.02
C VAL A 42 13.26 19.55 -4.08
N LEU A 43 12.60 20.69 -4.21
CA LEU A 43 12.98 21.75 -5.16
C LEU A 43 14.30 22.42 -4.75
N GLU A 44 14.49 22.65 -3.46
CA GLU A 44 15.75 23.21 -2.95
C GLU A 44 16.92 22.29 -3.24
N LEU A 45 16.76 20.98 -2.98
CA LEU A 45 17.79 19.97 -3.28
C LEU A 45 18.08 19.90 -4.79
N LYS A 46 17.05 19.96 -5.62
CA LYS A 46 17.19 20.01 -7.08
C LYS A 46 17.99 21.23 -7.51
N ASP A 47 17.56 22.42 -7.10
CA ASP A 47 18.22 23.68 -7.48
C ASP A 47 19.65 23.75 -6.96
N ALA A 48 19.92 23.26 -5.75
CA ALA A 48 21.25 23.20 -5.18
C ALA A 48 22.15 22.23 -5.95
N PHE A 49 21.64 21.05 -6.32
CA PHE A 49 22.39 20.09 -7.13
C PHE A 49 22.72 20.66 -8.51
N GLU A 50 21.76 21.27 -9.22
CA GLU A 50 21.96 21.85 -10.55
C GLU A 50 23.00 22.99 -10.56
N ARG A 51 23.20 23.66 -9.42
CA ARG A 51 24.23 24.69 -9.24
C ARG A 51 25.58 24.13 -8.81
N SER A 52 25.63 22.89 -8.38
CA SER A 52 26.85 22.25 -7.89
C SER A 52 27.80 21.88 -9.04
N ILE A 53 29.09 21.77 -8.72
CA ILE A 53 30.11 21.29 -9.67
C ILE A 53 29.83 19.84 -10.08
N GLU A 54 29.20 19.06 -9.19
CA GLU A 54 28.88 17.64 -9.40
C GLU A 54 27.82 17.43 -10.49
N ALA A 55 26.97 18.41 -10.72
CA ALA A 55 25.96 18.36 -11.79
C ALA A 55 26.55 18.43 -13.19
N PHE A 56 27.76 18.98 -13.38
CA PHE A 56 28.37 19.20 -14.69
C PHE A 56 27.41 19.86 -15.73
N GLY A 57 26.54 20.77 -15.27
CA GLY A 57 25.52 21.43 -16.11
C GLY A 57 24.32 20.54 -16.46
N ARG A 58 24.17 19.37 -15.86
CA ARG A 58 22.98 18.52 -16.01
C ARG A 58 21.78 19.14 -15.31
N LYS A 59 20.65 19.11 -15.99
CA LYS A 59 19.34 19.37 -15.39
C LYS A 59 18.73 18.04 -14.97
N ILE A 60 18.18 18.01 -13.78
CA ILE A 60 17.49 16.85 -13.22
C ILE A 60 16.02 17.14 -13.02
N SER A 61 15.20 16.09 -13.09
CA SER A 61 13.79 16.18 -12.77
C SER A 61 13.55 16.10 -11.25
N GLN A 62 12.40 16.60 -10.82
CA GLN A 62 11.99 16.45 -9.43
C GLN A 62 11.84 14.96 -9.05
N GLU A 63 11.35 14.14 -9.97
CA GLU A 63 11.18 12.70 -9.80
C GLU A 63 12.51 11.98 -9.53
N GLU A 64 13.60 12.40 -10.16
CA GLU A 64 14.94 11.83 -9.92
C GLU A 64 15.45 12.14 -8.50
N VAL A 65 15.15 13.34 -7.96
CA VAL A 65 15.46 13.68 -6.57
C VAL A 65 14.62 12.85 -5.60
N GLU A 66 13.31 12.75 -5.85
CA GLU A 66 12.39 11.97 -5.03
C GLU A 66 12.77 10.47 -5.02
N ASP A 67 13.10 9.91 -6.18
CA ASP A 67 13.59 8.52 -6.31
C ASP A 67 14.89 8.29 -5.53
N THR A 68 15.76 9.29 -5.51
CA THR A 68 17.04 9.20 -4.79
C THR A 68 16.82 9.31 -3.29
N LEU A 69 15.96 10.20 -2.83
CA LEU A 69 15.55 10.29 -1.42
C LEU A 69 14.89 9.00 -0.94
N PHE A 70 14.03 8.44 -1.78
CA PHE A 70 13.43 7.13 -1.50
C PHE A 70 14.48 6.02 -1.39
N TYR A 71 15.47 5.99 -2.27
CA TYR A 71 16.59 5.05 -2.18
C TYR A 71 17.37 5.21 -0.87
N LEU A 72 17.73 6.46 -0.50
CA LEU A 72 18.46 6.75 0.74
C LEU A 72 17.65 6.34 1.99
N SER A 73 16.35 6.56 1.97
CA SER A 73 15.45 6.10 3.04
C SER A 73 15.38 4.57 3.13
N ARG A 74 15.38 3.88 1.98
CA ARG A 74 15.34 2.41 1.94
C ARG A 74 16.59 1.71 2.41
N ILE A 75 17.75 2.34 2.27
CA ILE A 75 19.03 1.86 2.80
C ILE A 75 19.30 2.40 4.22
N GLU A 76 18.31 3.04 4.84
CA GLU A 76 18.39 3.61 6.19
C GLU A 76 19.50 4.68 6.37
N ALA A 77 19.97 5.28 5.26
CA ALA A 77 20.91 6.38 5.30
C ALA A 77 20.25 7.70 5.74
N LEU A 78 18.94 7.84 5.54
CA LEU A 78 18.11 8.96 5.96
C LEU A 78 16.77 8.44 6.47
N LYS A 79 16.28 9.04 7.55
CA LYS A 79 14.89 8.90 7.99
C LYS A 79 14.13 10.14 7.54
N ILE A 80 13.09 9.97 6.74
CA ILE A 80 12.29 11.08 6.23
C ILE A 80 10.98 11.13 7.02
N GLU A 81 10.78 12.22 7.76
CA GLU A 81 9.57 12.51 8.50
C GLU A 81 8.77 13.62 7.78
N GLY A 82 7.45 13.56 7.81
CA GLY A 82 6.57 14.59 7.26
C GLY A 82 5.99 14.34 5.88
N GLY A 83 6.40 13.29 5.20
CA GLY A 83 5.81 12.81 3.94
C GLY A 83 6.00 13.71 2.72
N PHE A 84 6.16 13.08 1.56
CA PHE A 84 6.32 13.76 0.25
C PHE A 84 5.06 14.43 -0.28
N LEU A 85 3.92 14.30 0.40
CA LEU A 85 2.69 15.01 0.03
C LEU A 85 2.75 16.52 0.30
N VAL A 86 3.74 16.97 1.08
CA VAL A 86 3.99 18.38 1.37
C VAL A 86 5.07 18.93 0.42
N VAL A 87 4.97 18.63 -0.86
CA VAL A 87 5.74 19.38 -1.86
C VAL A 87 5.07 20.74 -2.00
N TYR A 88 5.62 21.72 -1.31
CA TYR A 88 5.31 23.12 -1.57
C TYR A 88 5.84 23.47 -2.96
N ASN A 89 5.02 23.30 -3.97
CA ASN A 89 5.28 23.95 -5.23
C ASN A 89 5.12 25.45 -4.98
N ARG A 90 6.25 26.14 -4.80
CA ARG A 90 6.25 27.59 -4.71
C ARG A 90 5.58 28.12 -5.96
N LEU A 91 4.38 28.68 -5.81
CA LEU A 91 3.72 29.36 -6.92
C LEU A 91 4.49 30.63 -7.18
N THR A 92 5.31 30.63 -8.22
CA THR A 92 5.94 31.84 -8.73
C THR A 92 5.03 32.38 -9.81
N ILE A 93 4.42 33.56 -9.56
CA ILE A 93 3.62 34.27 -10.56
C ILE A 93 4.54 35.30 -11.19
N GLU A 94 4.96 35.03 -12.41
CA GLU A 94 5.72 35.98 -13.21
C GLU A 94 4.84 36.57 -14.30
N ARG A 95 4.76 37.93 -14.35
CA ARG A 95 4.03 38.61 -15.38
C ARG A 95 4.92 38.73 -16.61
N LEU A 96 4.77 37.80 -17.56
CA LEU A 96 5.56 37.74 -18.78
C LEU A 96 5.18 38.84 -19.80
N GLU A 97 3.90 39.25 -19.84
CA GLU A 97 3.39 40.27 -20.76
C GLU A 97 2.79 41.45 -20.00
N LYS A 98 3.38 42.62 -20.16
CA LYS A 98 2.92 43.86 -19.48
C LYS A 98 1.64 44.44 -20.09
N ASP A 99 1.40 44.23 -21.38
CA ASP A 99 0.29 44.84 -22.14
C ASP A 99 -0.79 43.85 -22.55
N ASN A 100 -0.94 42.76 -21.82
CA ASN A 100 -1.94 41.75 -22.12
C ASN A 100 -3.36 42.26 -21.81
N LYS A 101 -4.18 42.45 -22.85
CA LYS A 101 -5.61 42.81 -22.75
C LYS A 101 -6.53 41.62 -22.45
N LYS A 102 -5.96 40.45 -22.15
CA LYS A 102 -6.70 39.24 -21.84
C LYS A 102 -7.49 39.39 -20.54
N ARG A 103 -8.81 39.29 -20.64
CA ARG A 103 -9.69 39.27 -19.47
C ARG A 103 -9.84 37.84 -19.00
N TYR A 104 -9.56 37.61 -17.73
CA TYR A 104 -9.78 36.31 -17.10
C TYR A 104 -11.26 36.15 -16.75
N LYS A 105 -11.81 34.97 -17.05
CA LYS A 105 -13.18 34.60 -16.70
C LYS A 105 -13.21 33.92 -15.33
N LEU A 106 -14.40 33.84 -14.73
CA LEU A 106 -14.61 33.16 -13.45
C LEU A 106 -14.04 31.71 -13.42
N GLU A 107 -14.12 31.00 -14.54
CA GLU A 107 -13.59 29.66 -14.71
C GLU A 107 -12.06 29.56 -14.55
N ASP A 108 -11.33 30.61 -14.95
CA ASP A 108 -9.86 30.68 -14.80
C ASP A 108 -9.49 30.84 -13.32
N TYR A 109 -10.25 31.64 -12.58
CA TYR A 109 -10.09 31.79 -11.12
C TYR A 109 -10.51 30.55 -10.34
N GLN A 110 -11.50 29.79 -10.81
CA GLN A 110 -11.92 28.55 -10.19
C GLN A 110 -10.81 27.49 -10.18
N LYS A 111 -9.96 27.44 -11.21
CA LYS A 111 -8.78 26.55 -11.22
C LYS A 111 -7.78 26.92 -10.14
N LEU A 112 -7.55 28.21 -9.95
CA LEU A 112 -6.65 28.73 -8.93
C LEU A 112 -7.23 28.51 -7.53
N LEU A 113 -8.52 28.79 -7.35
CA LEU A 113 -9.23 28.52 -6.09
C LEU A 113 -9.12 27.05 -5.67
N ARG A 114 -9.33 26.11 -6.60
CA ARG A 114 -9.18 24.68 -6.34
C ARG A 114 -7.77 24.29 -5.89
N PHE A 115 -6.75 24.93 -6.44
CA PHE A 115 -5.38 24.72 -5.99
C PHE A 115 -5.19 25.17 -4.54
N TYR A 116 -5.71 26.32 -4.16
CA TYR A 116 -5.61 26.84 -2.80
C TYR A 116 -6.48 26.06 -1.81
N GLU A 117 -7.67 25.62 -2.19
CA GLU A 117 -8.51 24.77 -1.35
C GLU A 117 -7.81 23.47 -0.96
N ASN A 118 -7.03 22.89 -1.86
CA ASN A 118 -6.21 21.69 -1.57
C ASN A 118 -5.03 21.98 -0.62
N LYS A 119 -4.63 23.24 -0.47
CA LYS A 119 -3.49 23.66 0.36
C LYS A 119 -3.89 24.30 1.70
N ILE A 120 -5.16 24.64 1.87
CA ILE A 120 -5.65 25.32 3.10
C ILE A 120 -5.30 24.52 4.35
N GLN A 121 -5.51 23.22 4.32
CA GLN A 121 -5.19 22.32 5.43
C GLN A 121 -3.72 22.43 5.85
N GLN A 122 -2.82 22.30 4.88
CA GLN A 122 -1.36 22.36 5.13
C GLN A 122 -0.95 23.76 5.63
N ILE A 123 -1.53 24.82 5.08
CA ILE A 123 -1.26 26.20 5.50
C ILE A 123 -1.65 26.41 6.97
N HIS A 124 -2.80 25.89 7.42
CA HIS A 124 -3.25 26.02 8.79
C HIS A 124 -2.35 25.27 9.78
N ILE A 125 -1.91 24.05 9.43
CA ILE A 125 -1.03 23.24 10.27
C ILE A 125 0.35 23.90 10.38
N VAL A 126 0.94 24.30 9.26
CA VAL A 126 2.24 25.01 9.26
C VAL A 126 2.15 26.37 9.98
N GLY A 127 1.03 27.10 9.79
CA GLY A 127 0.79 28.35 10.50
C GLY A 127 0.72 28.17 12.03
N GLU A 128 0.09 27.09 12.50
CA GLU A 128 0.04 26.77 13.93
C GLU A 128 1.41 26.39 14.46
N TYR A 129 2.16 25.58 13.72
CA TYR A 129 3.55 25.25 14.05
C TYR A 129 4.42 26.50 14.17
N ALA A 130 4.34 27.41 13.20
CA ALA A 130 5.09 28.65 13.21
C ALA A 130 4.75 29.52 14.43
N GLN A 131 3.46 29.62 14.80
CA GLN A 131 3.05 30.35 16.01
C GLN A 131 3.64 29.73 17.29
N LYS A 132 3.65 28.40 17.36
CA LYS A 132 4.23 27.67 18.50
C LYS A 132 5.74 27.84 18.58
N MET A 133 6.44 27.87 17.47
CA MET A 133 7.88 28.15 17.40
C MET A 133 8.21 29.55 17.93
N LEU A 134 7.35 30.54 17.64
CA LEU A 134 7.50 31.90 18.19
C LEU A 134 7.25 31.97 19.70
N ALA A 135 6.37 31.10 20.23
CA ALA A 135 6.05 31.04 21.65
C ALA A 135 7.08 30.22 22.46
N GLY A 136 7.63 29.16 21.89
CA GLY A 136 8.64 28.32 22.52
C GLY A 136 8.90 27.02 21.76
N SER A 137 10.15 26.55 21.77
CA SER A 137 10.56 25.34 21.06
C SER A 137 9.93 24.06 21.62
N GLU A 138 9.65 23.99 22.92
CA GLU A 138 9.03 22.82 23.55
C GLU A 138 7.59 22.59 23.06
N ASP A 139 6.80 23.67 22.97
CA ASP A 139 5.42 23.60 22.47
C ASP A 139 5.37 23.23 20.98
N ALA A 140 6.33 23.70 20.21
CA ALA A 140 6.46 23.36 18.82
C ALA A 140 6.87 21.89 18.63
N LEU A 141 7.81 21.39 19.41
CA LEU A 141 8.24 19.99 19.37
C LEU A 141 7.10 19.06 19.79
N LYS A 142 6.37 19.40 20.84
CA LYS A 142 5.18 18.66 21.24
C LYS A 142 4.12 18.62 20.13
N PHE A 143 3.86 19.75 19.49
CA PHE A 143 2.92 19.84 18.36
C PHE A 143 3.33 18.89 17.20
N VAL A 144 4.62 18.85 16.87
CA VAL A 144 5.15 17.96 15.83
C VAL A 144 5.00 16.51 16.23
N ASN A 145 5.39 16.15 17.45
CA ASN A 145 5.24 14.79 17.95
C ASN A 145 3.76 14.34 17.95
N ASP A 146 2.86 15.19 18.42
CA ASP A 146 1.43 14.91 18.43
C ASP A 146 0.86 14.80 17.02
N TYR A 147 1.39 15.56 16.05
CA TYR A 147 0.99 15.47 14.64
C TYR A 147 1.30 14.10 14.04
N PHE A 148 2.41 13.48 14.43
CA PHE A 148 2.80 12.15 13.93
C PHE A 148 2.26 11.00 14.78
N ALA A 149 2.04 11.20 16.07
CA ALA A 149 1.59 10.16 16.99
C ALA A 149 0.06 10.02 17.07
N LEU A 150 -0.68 11.13 17.03
CA LEU A 150 -2.13 11.11 17.17
C LEU A 150 -2.83 10.82 15.84
N ASN A 151 -4.02 10.21 15.92
CA ASN A 151 -4.91 10.20 14.76
C ASN A 151 -5.35 11.62 14.41
N TYR A 152 -5.69 11.83 13.14
CA TYR A 152 -5.97 13.18 12.62
C TYR A 152 -7.15 13.88 13.32
N ALA A 153 -8.20 13.15 13.69
CA ALA A 153 -9.35 13.72 14.38
C ALA A 153 -8.98 14.21 15.79
N SER A 154 -8.23 13.41 16.54
CA SER A 154 -7.73 13.77 17.88
C SER A 154 -6.77 14.95 17.81
N PHE A 155 -5.87 14.97 16.83
CA PHE A 155 -4.96 16.09 16.60
C PHE A 155 -5.71 17.39 16.29
N LEU A 156 -6.69 17.35 15.37
CA LEU A 156 -7.50 18.54 15.07
C LEU A 156 -8.30 19.04 16.27
N ASN A 157 -8.89 18.14 17.05
CA ASN A 157 -9.64 18.52 18.24
C ASN A 157 -8.76 19.15 19.31
N LEU A 158 -7.49 18.74 19.41
CA LEU A 158 -6.54 19.26 20.36
C LEU A 158 -6.03 20.65 19.98
N TYR A 159 -5.68 20.86 18.72
CA TYR A 159 -4.96 22.06 18.27
C TYR A 159 -5.82 23.06 17.49
N PHE A 160 -6.93 22.65 16.91
CA PHE A 160 -7.78 23.51 16.09
C PHE A 160 -9.22 23.52 16.60
N LYS A 161 -9.74 24.70 16.91
CA LYS A 161 -11.09 24.87 17.46
C LYS A 161 -11.94 25.79 16.56
N GLY A 162 -13.26 25.59 16.58
CA GLY A 162 -14.23 26.47 15.90
C GLY A 162 -14.13 26.48 14.38
N SER A 163 -14.18 27.68 13.77
CA SER A 163 -14.16 27.87 12.31
C SER A 163 -12.90 27.32 11.65
N ARG A 164 -11.73 27.40 12.28
CA ARG A 164 -10.47 26.85 11.77
C ARG A 164 -10.53 25.33 11.55
N GLN A 165 -11.19 24.60 12.46
CA GLN A 165 -11.38 23.16 12.29
C GLN A 165 -12.26 22.85 11.08
N SER A 166 -13.32 23.65 10.85
CA SER A 166 -14.22 23.48 9.71
C SER A 166 -13.51 23.80 8.37
N GLU A 167 -12.61 24.77 8.35
CA GLU A 167 -11.82 25.12 7.17
C GLU A 167 -10.80 24.03 6.82
N ILE A 168 -10.11 23.48 7.83
CA ILE A 168 -9.14 22.39 7.66
C ILE A 168 -9.86 21.11 7.20
N LYS A 169 -11.06 20.84 7.64
CA LYS A 169 -11.87 19.68 7.23
C LYS A 169 -12.42 19.77 5.79
N ARG A 170 -12.24 20.87 5.07
CA ARG A 170 -12.62 21.00 3.64
C ARG A 170 -11.60 20.31 2.74
N ASN A 171 -11.76 19.01 2.58
CA ASN A 171 -10.63 18.14 2.22
C ASN A 171 -10.34 17.94 0.75
N ILE A 172 -11.30 17.87 -0.15
CA ILE A 172 -11.02 17.55 -1.58
C ILE A 172 -12.02 18.29 -2.46
N THR A 173 -11.52 18.86 -3.57
CA THR A 173 -12.41 19.44 -4.57
C THR A 173 -13.34 18.39 -5.18
N PRO A 174 -14.58 18.75 -5.58
CA PRO A 174 -15.48 17.81 -6.24
C PRO A 174 -14.91 17.17 -7.51
N ALA A 175 -14.00 17.87 -8.19
CA ALA A 175 -13.30 17.32 -9.35
C ALA A 175 -12.31 16.21 -8.96
N LYS A 176 -11.48 16.43 -7.94
CA LYS A 176 -10.54 15.44 -7.42
C LYS A 176 -11.27 14.25 -6.82
N TYR A 177 -12.37 14.51 -6.08
CA TYR A 177 -13.22 13.45 -5.56
C TYR A 177 -13.78 12.57 -6.68
N ARG A 178 -14.29 13.15 -7.77
CA ARG A 178 -14.78 12.39 -8.92
C ARG A 178 -13.66 11.60 -9.60
N GLN A 179 -12.47 12.19 -9.75
CA GLN A 179 -11.31 11.50 -10.31
C GLN A 179 -10.91 10.28 -9.48
N LEU A 180 -10.92 10.40 -8.16
CA LEU A 180 -10.51 9.35 -7.25
C LEU A 180 -11.59 8.28 -7.06
N PHE A 181 -12.86 8.67 -6.97
CA PHE A 181 -13.94 7.81 -6.48
C PHE A 181 -15.12 7.64 -7.46
N GLY A 182 -15.14 8.40 -8.58
CA GLY A 182 -16.30 8.44 -9.47
C GLY A 182 -16.63 7.13 -10.19
N GLU A 183 -15.68 6.21 -10.28
CA GLU A 183 -15.88 4.91 -10.91
C GLU A 183 -16.18 3.77 -9.92
N LEU A 184 -16.30 4.08 -8.63
CA LEU A 184 -16.55 3.08 -7.60
C LEU A 184 -18.05 2.80 -7.47
N SER A 185 -18.40 1.56 -7.14
CA SER A 185 -19.80 1.22 -6.87
C SER A 185 -20.28 1.82 -5.55
N PRO A 186 -21.61 1.96 -5.34
CA PRO A 186 -22.15 2.47 -4.09
C PRO A 186 -21.65 1.71 -2.85
N ALA A 187 -21.57 0.37 -2.93
CA ALA A 187 -21.06 -0.45 -1.84
C ALA A 187 -19.58 -0.17 -1.54
N GLN A 188 -18.76 0.01 -2.59
CA GLN A 188 -17.35 0.37 -2.45
C GLN A 188 -17.20 1.78 -1.84
N LEU A 189 -18.02 2.74 -2.28
CA LEU A 189 -18.00 4.10 -1.74
C LEU A 189 -18.41 4.16 -0.27
N GLN A 190 -19.35 3.32 0.17
CA GLN A 190 -19.77 3.24 1.56
C GLN A 190 -18.59 2.89 2.48
N ILE A 191 -17.77 1.90 2.09
CA ILE A 191 -16.58 1.51 2.86
C ILE A 191 -15.56 2.65 2.92
N ILE A 192 -15.36 3.35 1.80
CA ILE A 192 -14.40 4.46 1.75
C ILE A 192 -14.84 5.62 2.62
N ARG A 193 -16.13 5.90 2.66
CA ARG A 193 -16.73 7.00 3.44
C ARG A 193 -16.86 6.70 4.94
N ASP A 194 -16.69 5.47 5.35
CA ASP A 194 -16.70 5.12 6.77
C ASP A 194 -15.41 5.63 7.43
N HIS A 195 -15.50 6.79 8.06
CA HIS A 195 -14.42 7.43 8.82
C HIS A 195 -14.58 7.24 10.33
N GLU A 196 -15.71 6.70 10.77
CA GLU A 196 -16.08 6.59 12.18
C GLU A 196 -15.74 5.24 12.78
N SER A 197 -15.87 4.16 12.00
CA SER A 197 -15.62 2.82 12.50
C SER A 197 -14.15 2.59 12.77
N LYS A 198 -13.84 2.19 14.02
CA LYS A 198 -12.48 1.84 14.43
C LYS A 198 -12.01 0.55 13.74
N TYR A 199 -12.88 -0.43 13.62
CA TYR A 199 -12.59 -1.70 12.97
C TYR A 199 -13.59 -1.95 11.84
N ILE A 200 -13.08 -2.26 10.65
CA ILE A 200 -13.85 -2.52 9.44
C ILE A 200 -13.45 -3.90 8.91
N VAL A 201 -14.46 -4.73 8.66
CA VAL A 201 -14.31 -6.02 8.00
C VAL A 201 -15.10 -6.01 6.70
N VAL A 202 -14.44 -6.27 5.59
CA VAL A 202 -15.04 -6.33 4.26
C VAL A 202 -15.06 -7.78 3.77
N ALA A 203 -16.21 -8.42 3.84
CA ALA A 203 -16.44 -9.72 3.25
C ALA A 203 -16.68 -9.55 1.74
N ALA A 204 -15.67 -9.83 0.94
CA ALA A 204 -15.64 -9.48 -0.46
C ALA A 204 -15.64 -10.71 -1.36
N GLY A 205 -16.62 -10.81 -2.23
CA GLY A 205 -16.70 -11.91 -3.21
C GLY A 205 -15.60 -11.88 -4.26
N PRO A 206 -15.44 -12.96 -5.03
CA PRO A 206 -14.49 -13.02 -6.12
C PRO A 206 -14.79 -11.95 -7.17
N GLY A 207 -13.77 -11.28 -7.67
CA GLY A 207 -13.94 -10.24 -8.70
C GLY A 207 -14.68 -8.97 -8.25
N SER A 208 -14.91 -8.76 -6.94
CA SER A 208 -15.63 -7.60 -6.41
C SER A 208 -14.78 -6.32 -6.32
N GLY A 209 -13.49 -6.42 -6.64
CA GLY A 209 -12.57 -5.29 -6.55
C GLY A 209 -11.98 -5.06 -5.16
N LYS A 210 -11.75 -6.11 -4.35
CA LYS A 210 -11.08 -6.06 -3.03
C LYS A 210 -9.90 -5.09 -3.02
N THR A 211 -8.90 -5.37 -3.85
CA THR A 211 -7.68 -4.53 -3.95
C THR A 211 -8.01 -3.10 -4.37
N ARG A 212 -8.99 -2.89 -5.25
CA ARG A 212 -9.42 -1.55 -5.68
C ARG A 212 -9.95 -0.75 -4.50
N VAL A 213 -10.84 -1.33 -3.71
CA VAL A 213 -11.40 -0.68 -2.51
C VAL A 213 -10.29 -0.31 -1.52
N LEU A 214 -9.35 -1.23 -1.24
CA LEU A 214 -8.23 -0.95 -0.35
C LEU A 214 -7.33 0.18 -0.85
N VAL A 215 -6.98 0.18 -2.14
CA VAL A 215 -6.17 1.25 -2.75
C VAL A 215 -6.85 2.61 -2.61
N HIS A 216 -8.16 2.66 -2.91
CA HIS A 216 -8.93 3.91 -2.79
C HIS A 216 -9.18 4.31 -1.33
N LYS A 217 -9.33 3.35 -0.41
CA LYS A 217 -9.45 3.63 1.04
C LYS A 217 -8.15 4.22 1.58
N LEU A 218 -6.99 3.64 1.25
CA LEU A 218 -5.71 4.21 1.64
C LEU A 218 -5.49 5.60 1.05
N ALA A 219 -5.82 5.80 -0.23
CA ALA A 219 -5.76 7.12 -0.84
C ALA A 219 -6.68 8.13 -0.15
N SER A 220 -7.88 7.70 0.27
CA SER A 220 -8.82 8.52 1.04
C SER A 220 -8.25 8.91 2.40
N LEU A 221 -7.69 7.96 3.15
CA LEU A 221 -7.07 8.22 4.45
C LEU A 221 -5.97 9.27 4.36
N MET A 222 -5.11 9.17 3.36
CA MET A 222 -4.01 10.12 3.18
C MET A 222 -4.46 11.48 2.66
N LEU A 223 -5.41 11.51 1.72
CA LEU A 223 -5.80 12.74 1.05
C LEU A 223 -6.93 13.50 1.76
N MET A 224 -7.77 12.80 2.51
CA MET A 224 -8.95 13.36 3.17
C MET A 224 -8.80 13.45 4.69
N GLU A 225 -8.11 12.51 5.30
CA GLU A 225 -7.95 12.44 6.75
C GLU A 225 -6.54 12.80 7.21
N ASP A 226 -5.65 13.19 6.28
CA ASP A 226 -4.26 13.57 6.53
C ASP A 226 -3.47 12.52 7.35
N VAL A 227 -3.80 11.24 7.14
CA VAL A 227 -3.04 10.14 7.74
C VAL A 227 -1.69 10.07 7.08
N LYS A 228 -0.62 10.14 7.88
CA LYS A 228 0.75 10.13 7.37
C LYS A 228 1.16 8.72 6.92
N HIS A 229 2.10 8.65 5.99
CA HIS A 229 2.58 7.37 5.49
C HIS A 229 3.21 6.49 6.58
N GLU A 230 3.88 7.08 7.56
CA GLU A 230 4.46 6.39 8.72
C GLU A 230 3.40 5.75 9.62
N GLN A 231 2.21 6.34 9.66
CA GLN A 231 1.07 5.88 10.46
C GLN A 231 0.30 4.74 9.80
N LEU A 232 0.60 4.43 8.52
CA LEU A 232 -0.05 3.40 7.74
C LEU A 232 0.83 2.15 7.67
N LEU A 233 0.25 1.01 8.02
CA LEU A 233 0.82 -0.30 7.79
C LEU A 233 -0.17 -1.14 7.00
N MET A 234 0.30 -1.74 5.90
CA MET A 234 -0.47 -2.73 5.16
C MET A 234 0.23 -4.08 5.20
N LEU A 235 -0.47 -5.08 5.68
CA LEU A 235 -0.01 -6.48 5.72
C LEU A 235 -0.75 -7.31 4.68
N THR A 236 0.01 -8.13 3.96
CA THR A 236 -0.49 -9.05 2.92
C THR A 236 0.25 -10.37 2.99
N PHE A 237 -0.30 -11.42 2.34
CA PHE A 237 0.28 -12.77 2.39
C PHE A 237 1.36 -13.03 1.35
N SER A 238 1.47 -12.20 0.30
CA SER A 238 2.45 -12.42 -0.75
C SER A 238 3.19 -11.15 -1.17
N ARG A 239 4.47 -11.29 -1.51
CA ARG A 239 5.29 -10.21 -2.09
C ARG A 239 4.72 -9.70 -3.42
N ALA A 240 4.11 -10.59 -4.21
CA ALA A 240 3.48 -10.23 -5.47
C ALA A 240 2.26 -9.31 -5.24
N ALA A 241 1.41 -9.62 -4.26
CA ALA A 241 0.29 -8.78 -3.88
C ALA A 241 0.75 -7.41 -3.38
N ALA A 242 1.78 -7.36 -2.52
CA ALA A 242 2.36 -6.10 -2.04
C ALA A 242 2.86 -5.22 -3.19
N THR A 243 3.56 -5.81 -4.17
CA THR A 243 4.09 -5.11 -5.33
C THR A 243 2.97 -4.57 -6.23
N GLU A 244 1.97 -5.38 -6.52
CA GLU A 244 0.82 -4.98 -7.35
C GLU A 244 0.00 -3.87 -6.67
N PHE A 245 -0.21 -3.99 -5.37
CA PHE A 245 -0.90 -2.97 -4.58
C PHE A 245 -0.17 -1.63 -4.63
N LYS A 246 1.14 -1.65 -4.39
CA LYS A 246 2.00 -0.47 -4.45
C LYS A 246 1.94 0.20 -5.82
N LYS A 247 2.01 -0.60 -6.91
CA LYS A 247 1.90 -0.09 -8.28
C LYS A 247 0.57 0.61 -8.55
N ARG A 248 -0.54 0.08 -8.02
CA ARG A 248 -1.88 0.70 -8.15
C ARG A 248 -1.98 1.98 -7.34
N LEU A 249 -1.43 1.99 -6.14
CA LEU A 249 -1.44 3.15 -5.26
C LEU A 249 -0.59 4.30 -5.84
N LEU A 250 0.58 3.99 -6.44
CA LEU A 250 1.39 4.95 -7.18
C LEU A 250 0.61 5.71 -8.27
N LYS A 251 -0.28 5.02 -8.99
CA LYS A 251 -1.13 5.65 -10.01
C LYS A 251 -2.15 6.64 -9.43
N LEU A 252 -2.55 6.47 -8.17
CA LEU A 252 -3.57 7.28 -7.51
C LEU A 252 -3.00 8.49 -6.76
N ILE A 253 -1.93 8.28 -6.01
CA ILE A 253 -1.34 9.27 -5.10
C ILE A 253 0.12 9.62 -5.44
N GLY A 254 0.64 9.10 -6.56
CA GLY A 254 2.01 9.39 -7.00
C GLY A 254 3.07 8.82 -6.06
N ASN A 255 4.23 9.46 -6.01
CA ASN A 255 5.41 8.99 -5.27
C ASN A 255 5.19 8.83 -3.76
N ALA A 256 4.21 9.50 -3.17
CA ALA A 256 3.83 9.28 -1.77
C ALA A 256 3.56 7.79 -1.44
N ALA A 257 3.06 7.02 -2.41
CA ALA A 257 2.87 5.58 -2.25
C ALA A 257 4.15 4.80 -1.95
N ASN A 258 5.32 5.34 -2.32
CA ASN A 258 6.60 4.68 -2.09
C ASN A 258 6.98 4.61 -0.61
N PHE A 259 6.49 5.55 0.18
CA PHE A 259 6.79 5.66 1.60
C PHE A 259 5.82 4.90 2.50
N ILE A 260 4.70 4.43 1.95
CA ILE A 260 3.76 3.60 2.70
C ILE A 260 4.37 2.22 2.94
N GLU A 261 4.31 1.77 4.19
CA GLU A 261 4.78 0.48 4.61
C GLU A 261 3.81 -0.63 4.18
N ILE A 262 4.13 -1.30 3.06
CA ILE A 262 3.37 -2.42 2.50
C ILE A 262 4.27 -3.65 2.53
N LYS A 263 3.98 -4.60 3.41
CA LYS A 263 4.83 -5.76 3.69
C LYS A 263 4.03 -7.04 3.83
N THR A 264 4.71 -8.17 3.72
CA THR A 264 4.14 -9.43 4.20
C THR A 264 4.31 -9.51 5.72
N PHE A 265 3.47 -10.28 6.40
CA PHE A 265 3.59 -10.51 7.85
C PHE A 265 5.01 -10.88 8.27
N HIS A 266 5.63 -11.83 7.59
CA HIS A 266 7.01 -12.25 7.86
C HIS A 266 8.01 -11.13 7.62
N SER A 267 7.89 -10.39 6.50
CA SER A 267 8.81 -9.28 6.19
C SER A 267 8.74 -8.17 7.24
N TYR A 268 7.54 -7.85 7.73
CA TYR A 268 7.37 -6.88 8.80
C TYR A 268 8.02 -7.34 10.10
N CYS A 269 7.84 -8.61 10.49
CA CYS A 269 8.46 -9.17 11.68
C CYS A 269 10.00 -9.22 11.58
N PHE A 270 10.56 -9.56 10.42
CA PHE A 270 12.01 -9.50 10.20
C PHE A 270 12.57 -8.09 10.41
N ASP A 271 11.87 -7.08 9.87
CA ASP A 271 12.28 -5.70 10.03
C ASP A 271 12.21 -5.25 11.50
N LEU A 272 11.15 -5.65 12.24
CA LEU A 272 11.04 -5.35 13.68
C LEU A 272 12.18 -5.96 14.50
N LEU A 273 12.62 -7.15 14.12
CA LEU A 273 13.70 -7.86 14.82
C LEU A 273 15.10 -7.36 14.43
N GLY A 274 15.23 -6.45 13.46
CA GLY A 274 16.51 -5.97 12.95
C GLY A 274 17.36 -7.06 12.28
N GLN A 275 16.74 -8.16 11.86
CA GLN A 275 17.42 -9.29 11.23
C GLN A 275 17.25 -9.22 9.72
N ILE A 276 18.34 -9.00 9.01
CA ILE A 276 18.41 -9.22 7.57
C ILE A 276 18.57 -10.72 7.37
N GLY A 277 17.46 -11.39 7.10
CA GLY A 277 17.31 -12.70 6.51
C GLY A 277 18.40 -13.74 6.70
N SER A 278 18.46 -14.43 7.84
CA SER A 278 18.96 -15.79 7.86
C SER A 278 17.77 -16.76 7.74
N LEU A 279 17.73 -17.54 6.69
CA LEU A 279 16.68 -18.51 6.37
C LEU A 279 16.45 -19.60 7.44
N GLU A 280 17.33 -19.72 8.42
CA GLU A 280 17.33 -20.80 9.42
C GLU A 280 16.33 -20.63 10.58
N ARG A 281 15.60 -19.46 10.67
CA ARG A 281 14.67 -19.18 11.77
C ARG A 281 13.28 -18.73 11.32
N VAL A 282 12.85 -19.11 10.11
CA VAL A 282 11.57 -18.63 9.53
C VAL A 282 10.35 -19.06 10.36
N ASP A 283 10.39 -20.25 10.95
CA ASP A 283 9.22 -20.84 11.62
C ASP A 283 8.80 -20.14 12.91
N ASN A 284 9.66 -19.31 13.53
CA ASN A 284 9.38 -18.65 14.80
C ASN A 284 9.43 -17.11 14.75
N VAL A 285 9.60 -16.50 13.57
CA VAL A 285 9.80 -15.05 13.46
C VAL A 285 8.62 -14.24 13.97
N LEU A 286 7.40 -14.69 13.71
CA LEU A 286 6.17 -14.06 14.18
C LEU A 286 6.07 -14.10 15.71
N LYS A 287 6.29 -15.24 16.33
CA LYS A 287 6.27 -15.40 17.79
C LYS A 287 7.34 -14.54 18.46
N CYS A 288 8.56 -14.55 17.93
CA CYS A 288 9.64 -13.71 18.45
C CYS A 288 9.32 -12.21 18.35
N ALA A 289 8.69 -11.78 17.26
CA ALA A 289 8.27 -10.39 17.11
C ALA A 289 7.20 -10.01 18.13
N VAL A 290 6.17 -10.87 18.31
CA VAL A 290 5.12 -10.66 19.33
C VAL A 290 5.72 -10.57 20.73
N GLU A 291 6.60 -11.51 21.11
CA GLU A 291 7.25 -11.48 22.41
C GLU A 291 8.06 -10.21 22.66
N ARG A 292 8.79 -9.72 21.65
CA ARG A 292 9.55 -8.48 21.79
C ARG A 292 8.64 -7.25 21.89
N ILE A 293 7.57 -7.20 21.11
CA ILE A 293 6.57 -6.15 21.22
C ILE A 293 6.01 -6.13 22.65
N GLU A 294 5.59 -7.28 23.19
CA GLU A 294 5.02 -7.37 24.51
C GLU A 294 6.00 -7.03 25.65
N LYS A 295 7.30 -7.27 25.45
CA LYS A 295 8.36 -6.88 26.39
C LYS A 295 8.79 -5.42 26.26
N GLY A 296 8.33 -4.72 25.23
CA GLY A 296 8.77 -3.35 24.94
C GLY A 296 10.20 -3.26 24.34
N ASP A 297 10.72 -4.37 23.82
CA ASP A 297 12.08 -4.47 23.24
C ASP A 297 12.08 -4.10 21.73
N VAL A 298 11.11 -3.35 21.27
CA VAL A 298 11.00 -2.88 19.89
C VAL A 298 10.95 -1.35 19.87
N GLU A 299 11.60 -0.76 18.92
CA GLU A 299 11.53 0.69 18.70
C GLU A 299 10.07 1.14 18.51
N LEU A 300 9.57 2.02 19.37
CA LEU A 300 8.16 2.45 19.37
C LEU A 300 7.73 3.03 18.02
N SER A 301 8.60 3.77 17.33
CA SER A 301 8.32 4.35 16.01
C SER A 301 7.94 3.30 14.96
N ARG A 302 8.41 2.08 15.09
CA ARG A 302 8.12 0.98 14.16
C ARG A 302 6.77 0.32 14.38
N ILE A 303 6.26 0.36 15.61
CA ILE A 303 4.98 -0.26 16.00
C ILE A 303 3.85 0.75 16.23
N THR A 304 4.16 2.05 16.32
CA THR A 304 3.14 3.10 16.43
C THR A 304 2.47 3.31 15.08
N LYS A 305 1.25 2.80 14.95
CA LYS A 305 0.46 2.86 13.72
C LYS A 305 -0.97 3.32 14.03
N ASN A 306 -1.48 4.23 13.23
CA ASN A 306 -2.87 4.70 13.35
C ASN A 306 -3.83 3.86 12.48
N VAL A 307 -3.32 3.28 11.41
CA VAL A 307 -4.13 2.45 10.51
C VAL A 307 -3.37 1.19 10.11
N LEU A 308 -3.98 0.04 10.36
CA LEU A 308 -3.55 -1.27 9.88
C LEU A 308 -4.52 -1.77 8.82
N VAL A 309 -3.99 -2.09 7.64
CA VAL A 309 -4.76 -2.70 6.55
C VAL A 309 -4.31 -4.14 6.35
N ILE A 310 -5.26 -5.05 6.25
CA ILE A 310 -5.00 -6.49 6.06
C ILE A 310 -5.73 -6.93 4.78
N ASP A 311 -4.98 -7.39 3.80
CA ASP A 311 -5.52 -8.01 2.58
C ASP A 311 -5.53 -9.53 2.73
N GLU A 312 -6.49 -10.20 2.06
CA GLU A 312 -6.74 -11.65 2.12
C GLU A 312 -6.86 -12.19 3.57
N ALA A 313 -7.55 -11.45 4.43
CA ALA A 313 -7.63 -11.71 5.88
C ALA A 313 -8.19 -13.09 6.26
N GLN A 314 -8.84 -13.82 5.32
CA GLN A 314 -9.28 -15.20 5.54
C GLN A 314 -8.11 -16.20 5.65
N ASP A 315 -6.93 -15.83 5.19
CA ASP A 315 -5.76 -16.71 5.16
C ASP A 315 -4.85 -16.56 6.39
N MET A 316 -5.27 -15.78 7.40
CA MET A 316 -4.54 -15.61 8.65
C MET A 316 -4.47 -16.90 9.46
N ASN A 317 -3.31 -17.14 10.06
CA ASN A 317 -3.11 -18.13 11.11
C ASN A 317 -3.09 -17.50 12.52
N GLU A 318 -2.85 -18.30 13.55
CA GLU A 318 -2.83 -17.87 14.95
C GLU A 318 -1.71 -16.87 15.23
N ASP A 319 -0.52 -17.13 14.74
CA ASP A 319 0.66 -16.29 15.00
C ASP A 319 0.52 -14.92 14.34
N GLU A 320 -0.04 -14.87 13.13
CA GLU A 320 -0.33 -13.63 12.40
C GLU A 320 -1.41 -12.80 13.11
N PHE A 321 -2.44 -13.46 13.65
CA PHE A 321 -3.48 -12.78 14.42
C PHE A 321 -2.94 -12.29 15.77
N SER A 322 -2.07 -13.05 16.43
CA SER A 322 -1.40 -12.63 17.67
C SER A 322 -0.55 -11.37 17.46
N LEU A 323 0.12 -11.24 16.30
CA LEU A 323 0.82 -10.00 15.95
C LEU A 323 -0.15 -8.81 15.87
N ILE A 324 -1.32 -9.00 15.25
CA ILE A 324 -2.34 -7.93 15.17
C ILE A 324 -2.81 -7.55 16.58
N GLU A 325 -3.06 -8.54 17.45
CA GLU A 325 -3.46 -8.28 18.84
C GLU A 325 -2.39 -7.53 19.63
N ALA A 326 -1.11 -7.87 19.44
CA ALA A 326 -0.01 -7.15 20.07
C ALA A 326 0.06 -5.68 19.58
N LEU A 327 -0.12 -5.45 18.29
CA LEU A 327 -0.17 -4.09 17.75
C LEU A 327 -1.38 -3.30 18.27
N ILE A 328 -2.55 -3.92 18.42
CA ILE A 328 -3.75 -3.28 18.99
C ILE A 328 -3.48 -2.84 20.44
N LYS A 329 -2.83 -3.68 21.25
CA LYS A 329 -2.51 -3.37 22.64
C LYS A 329 -1.59 -2.16 22.79
N HIS A 330 -0.72 -1.92 21.82
CA HIS A 330 0.23 -0.79 21.84
C HIS A 330 -0.28 0.48 21.14
N ASN A 331 -1.46 0.41 20.51
CA ASN A 331 -2.03 1.53 19.73
C ASN A 331 -3.52 1.69 20.05
N ASP A 332 -3.85 2.40 21.11
CA ASP A 332 -5.24 2.54 21.61
C ASP A 332 -6.21 3.03 20.52
N ASP A 333 -5.76 3.92 19.63
CA ASP A 333 -6.59 4.52 18.58
C ASP A 333 -6.39 3.89 17.20
N MET A 334 -5.69 2.75 17.11
CA MET A 334 -5.43 2.11 15.83
C MET A 334 -6.73 1.64 15.16
N ARG A 335 -6.91 2.03 13.91
CA ARG A 335 -7.99 1.55 13.05
C ARG A 335 -7.53 0.34 12.26
N ILE A 336 -8.41 -0.65 12.13
CA ILE A 336 -8.14 -1.86 11.33
C ILE A 336 -9.13 -1.96 10.19
N ILE A 337 -8.61 -2.21 9.00
CA ILE A 337 -9.38 -2.46 7.78
C ILE A 337 -8.95 -3.81 7.23
N ALA A 338 -9.74 -4.85 7.50
CA ALA A 338 -9.48 -6.20 7.04
C ALA A 338 -10.40 -6.54 5.86
N VAL A 339 -9.82 -6.96 4.76
CA VAL A 339 -10.56 -7.37 3.55
C VAL A 339 -10.21 -8.82 3.23
N GLY A 340 -11.20 -9.61 2.87
CA GLY A 340 -11.00 -11.01 2.55
C GLY A 340 -12.23 -11.67 1.96
N ASP A 341 -12.07 -12.91 1.54
CA ASP A 341 -13.13 -13.78 1.03
C ASP A 341 -13.11 -15.12 1.77
N ASP A 342 -13.94 -15.25 2.77
CA ASP A 342 -14.00 -16.46 3.57
C ASP A 342 -14.47 -17.71 2.80
N ASP A 343 -15.07 -17.53 1.61
CA ASP A 343 -15.39 -18.63 0.70
C ASP A 343 -14.15 -19.13 -0.07
N GLN A 344 -13.05 -18.37 -0.07
CA GLN A 344 -11.79 -18.70 -0.74
C GLN A 344 -10.66 -19.12 0.23
N SER A 345 -10.99 -19.55 1.44
CA SER A 345 -10.00 -20.09 2.38
C SER A 345 -9.51 -21.46 1.93
N ILE A 346 -8.34 -21.48 1.26
CA ILE A 346 -7.73 -22.69 0.67
C ILE A 346 -6.38 -23.05 1.31
N TYR A 347 -5.96 -22.33 2.36
CA TYR A 347 -4.68 -22.53 3.03
C TYR A 347 -4.79 -23.16 4.42
N GLU A 348 -5.83 -23.97 4.68
CA GLU A 348 -5.99 -24.69 5.96
C GLU A 348 -4.78 -25.56 6.30
N PHE A 349 -4.09 -26.12 5.29
CA PHE A 349 -2.86 -26.89 5.48
C PHE A 349 -1.68 -26.05 6.02
N ARG A 350 -1.78 -24.71 5.99
CA ARG A 350 -0.85 -23.77 6.63
C ARG A 350 -1.38 -23.25 7.96
N HIS A 351 -2.37 -23.92 8.55
CA HIS A 351 -3.10 -23.49 9.76
C HIS A 351 -3.86 -22.17 9.60
N ALA A 352 -4.07 -21.71 8.37
CA ALA A 352 -4.92 -20.57 8.08
C ALA A 352 -6.39 -20.88 8.40
N SER A 353 -7.12 -19.90 8.93
CA SER A 353 -8.53 -20.09 9.26
C SER A 353 -9.31 -18.79 9.18
N PRO A 354 -10.48 -18.79 8.51
CA PRO A 354 -11.39 -17.64 8.50
C PRO A 354 -11.89 -17.23 9.88
N ARG A 355 -11.66 -18.06 10.92
CA ARG A 355 -12.05 -17.76 12.30
C ARG A 355 -11.44 -16.45 12.80
N TYR A 356 -10.19 -16.15 12.44
CA TYR A 356 -9.50 -14.94 12.86
C TYR A 356 -10.10 -13.69 12.21
N PHE A 357 -10.48 -13.79 10.95
CA PHE A 357 -11.22 -12.74 10.25
C PHE A 357 -12.59 -12.49 10.90
N LYS A 358 -13.28 -13.55 11.36
CA LYS A 358 -14.56 -13.49 12.09
C LYS A 358 -14.39 -12.96 13.51
N ARG A 359 -13.25 -13.19 14.17
CA ARG A 359 -12.96 -12.66 15.51
C ARG A 359 -12.96 -11.13 15.53
N LEU A 360 -12.49 -10.46 14.48
CA LEU A 360 -12.55 -8.99 14.37
C LEU A 360 -14.00 -8.47 14.51
N ILE A 361 -14.98 -9.20 13.98
CA ILE A 361 -16.39 -8.83 14.11
C ILE A 361 -16.90 -9.15 15.51
N ARG A 362 -16.65 -10.36 16.00
CA ARG A 362 -17.28 -10.88 17.21
C ARG A 362 -16.68 -10.33 18.49
N GLU A 363 -15.36 -10.18 18.55
CA GLU A 363 -14.61 -9.82 19.75
C GLU A 363 -14.25 -8.32 19.75
N TYR A 364 -14.00 -7.74 18.59
CA TYR A 364 -13.60 -6.34 18.45
C TYR A 364 -14.72 -5.42 17.95
N GLY A 365 -15.90 -5.97 17.62
CA GLY A 365 -17.05 -5.18 17.19
C GLY A 365 -16.87 -4.51 15.84
N ALA A 366 -16.10 -5.11 14.93
CA ALA A 366 -15.86 -4.54 13.61
C ALA A 366 -17.14 -4.36 12.79
N MET A 367 -17.28 -3.21 12.14
CA MET A 367 -18.34 -2.96 11.16
C MET A 367 -18.16 -3.89 9.95
N LYS A 368 -19.17 -4.71 9.66
CA LYS A 368 -19.14 -5.64 8.53
C LYS A 368 -19.72 -4.98 7.27
N TYR A 369 -18.96 -5.03 6.18
CA TYR A 369 -19.42 -4.71 4.83
C TYR A 369 -19.35 -5.91 3.91
N GLU A 370 -20.23 -5.97 2.92
CA GLU A 370 -20.23 -7.01 1.89
C GLU A 370 -20.00 -6.41 0.50
N LEU A 371 -19.06 -6.97 -0.24
CA LEU A 371 -18.86 -6.70 -1.65
C LEU A 371 -19.31 -7.91 -2.47
N ILE A 372 -20.51 -7.87 -2.97
CA ILE A 372 -21.16 -8.97 -3.68
C ILE A 372 -21.18 -8.79 -5.22
N GLU A 373 -20.76 -7.64 -5.72
CA GLU A 373 -20.71 -7.35 -7.16
C GLU A 373 -19.48 -7.98 -7.80
N ASN A 374 -19.66 -8.80 -8.83
CA ASN A 374 -18.56 -9.40 -9.58
C ASN A 374 -18.38 -8.70 -10.92
N PHE A 375 -17.25 -8.00 -11.09
CA PHE A 375 -16.88 -7.27 -12.31
C PHE A 375 -15.98 -8.09 -13.24
N ARG A 376 -15.55 -9.28 -12.83
CA ARG A 376 -14.56 -10.11 -13.53
C ARG A 376 -15.21 -11.15 -14.43
N SER A 377 -16.18 -11.87 -13.88
CA SER A 377 -16.72 -13.09 -14.50
C SER A 377 -18.06 -12.83 -15.19
N LYS A 378 -18.32 -13.62 -16.22
CA LYS A 378 -19.57 -13.59 -16.96
C LYS A 378 -20.73 -14.13 -16.12
N SER A 379 -21.97 -13.74 -16.47
CA SER A 379 -23.17 -13.99 -15.66
C SER A 379 -23.35 -15.44 -15.26
N ASN A 380 -23.42 -16.33 -16.21
CA ASN A 380 -23.67 -17.76 -15.93
C ASN A 380 -22.54 -18.45 -15.16
N LEU A 381 -21.30 -17.89 -15.20
CA LEU A 381 -20.20 -18.42 -14.39
C LEU A 381 -20.38 -18.01 -12.91
N VAL A 382 -20.88 -16.82 -12.66
CA VAL A 382 -21.23 -16.36 -11.31
C VAL A 382 -22.38 -17.18 -10.75
N ASP A 383 -23.44 -17.42 -11.56
CA ASP A 383 -24.57 -18.25 -11.16
C ASP A 383 -24.16 -19.69 -10.84
N PHE A 384 -23.25 -20.25 -11.66
CA PHE A 384 -22.68 -21.57 -11.44
C PHE A 384 -21.90 -21.64 -10.12
N THR A 385 -21.03 -20.65 -9.84
CA THR A 385 -20.27 -20.62 -8.59
C THR A 385 -21.14 -20.37 -7.37
N ASN A 386 -22.21 -19.58 -7.48
CA ASN A 386 -23.17 -19.37 -6.40
C ASN A 386 -23.82 -20.68 -5.93
N GLN A 387 -24.01 -21.66 -6.82
CA GLN A 387 -24.54 -22.98 -6.43
C GLN A 387 -23.55 -23.78 -5.59
N PHE A 388 -22.23 -23.62 -5.81
CA PHE A 388 -21.20 -24.29 -5.02
C PHE A 388 -21.06 -23.70 -3.62
N VAL A 389 -21.07 -22.37 -3.50
CA VAL A 389 -20.87 -21.71 -2.21
C VAL A 389 -22.01 -21.97 -1.22
N THR A 390 -23.18 -22.41 -1.65
CA THR A 390 -24.26 -22.83 -0.76
C THR A 390 -23.88 -24.02 0.15
N ARG A 391 -22.86 -24.79 -0.25
CA ARG A 391 -22.34 -25.93 0.53
C ARG A 391 -21.38 -25.51 1.65
N ILE A 392 -20.88 -24.26 1.61
CA ILE A 392 -19.98 -23.71 2.64
C ILE A 392 -20.82 -23.29 3.84
N ARG A 393 -20.46 -23.83 5.01
CA ARG A 393 -21.14 -23.49 6.26
C ARG A 393 -20.51 -22.24 6.90
N HIS A 394 -21.34 -21.44 7.56
CA HIS A 394 -20.88 -20.28 8.35
C HIS A 394 -20.16 -19.19 7.56
N ARG A 395 -20.67 -18.87 6.40
CA ARG A 395 -20.18 -17.78 5.54
C ARG A 395 -20.39 -16.42 6.21
N LEU A 396 -19.47 -15.48 5.93
CA LEU A 396 -19.64 -14.06 6.29
C LEU A 396 -20.60 -13.34 5.35
N LYS A 397 -20.54 -13.67 4.05
CA LYS A 397 -21.47 -13.11 3.06
C LYS A 397 -22.84 -13.81 3.17
N GLU A 398 -23.85 -13.00 3.39
CA GLU A 398 -25.25 -13.44 3.48
C GLU A 398 -25.93 -13.43 2.11
N ASN A 399 -25.48 -12.49 1.26
CA ASN A 399 -26.06 -12.30 -0.07
C ASN A 399 -25.30 -13.08 -1.15
N PRO A 400 -25.98 -13.54 -2.23
CA PRO A 400 -25.32 -14.14 -3.36
C PRO A 400 -24.49 -13.12 -4.14
N ILE A 401 -23.46 -13.59 -4.84
CA ILE A 401 -22.65 -12.75 -5.72
C ILE A 401 -23.47 -12.39 -6.97
N ILE A 402 -23.41 -11.13 -7.39
CA ILE A 402 -24.13 -10.58 -8.54
C ILE A 402 -23.14 -10.24 -9.66
N ALA A 403 -23.32 -10.85 -10.84
CA ALA A 403 -22.52 -10.53 -12.00
C ALA A 403 -22.84 -9.12 -12.53
N LYS A 404 -21.82 -8.36 -12.88
CA LYS A 404 -21.96 -7.07 -13.59
C LYS A 404 -21.85 -7.22 -15.11
N GLN A 405 -21.22 -8.30 -15.57
CA GLN A 405 -21.21 -8.67 -16.99
C GLN A 405 -22.50 -9.43 -17.32
N THR A 406 -23.12 -9.08 -18.43
CA THR A 406 -24.41 -9.65 -18.85
C THR A 406 -24.26 -10.83 -19.83
N ASP A 407 -23.11 -10.94 -20.51
CA ASP A 407 -22.84 -12.01 -21.46
C ASP A 407 -22.48 -13.32 -20.74
N ASN A 408 -22.65 -14.42 -21.47
CA ASN A 408 -22.42 -15.76 -20.96
C ASN A 408 -21.05 -16.30 -21.33
N GLY A 409 -20.40 -16.97 -20.38
CA GLY A 409 -19.21 -17.79 -20.60
C GLY A 409 -19.56 -19.22 -20.96
N LYS A 410 -18.54 -20.03 -21.14
CA LYS A 410 -18.71 -21.47 -21.42
C LYS A 410 -18.06 -22.27 -20.29
N VAL A 411 -18.78 -23.31 -19.83
CA VAL A 411 -18.28 -24.34 -18.93
C VAL A 411 -18.29 -25.66 -19.67
N LYS A 412 -17.14 -26.32 -19.75
CA LYS A 412 -17.01 -27.65 -20.37
C LYS A 412 -16.41 -28.59 -19.30
N VAL A 413 -17.11 -29.67 -19.01
CA VAL A 413 -16.60 -30.72 -18.13
C VAL A 413 -16.18 -31.89 -19.00
N VAL A 414 -14.94 -32.32 -18.90
CA VAL A 414 -14.37 -33.42 -19.66
C VAL A 414 -13.92 -34.51 -18.71
N ARG A 415 -14.40 -35.73 -18.94
CA ARG A 415 -13.98 -36.91 -18.19
C ARG A 415 -13.07 -37.76 -19.07
N TYR A 416 -11.83 -37.89 -18.67
CA TYR A 416 -10.88 -38.78 -19.33
C TYR A 416 -10.99 -40.22 -18.77
N LYS A 417 -10.71 -41.20 -19.61
CA LYS A 417 -10.66 -42.64 -19.20
C LYS A 417 -9.28 -43.04 -18.63
N SER A 418 -8.33 -42.13 -18.60
CA SER A 418 -6.97 -42.36 -18.14
C SER A 418 -6.80 -41.94 -16.67
N GLU A 419 -6.00 -42.68 -15.93
CA GLU A 419 -5.55 -42.26 -14.58
C GLU A 419 -4.59 -41.07 -14.66
N ASN A 420 -3.74 -41.00 -15.67
CA ASN A 420 -2.92 -39.85 -15.97
C ASN A 420 -3.72 -38.82 -16.78
N LEU A 421 -4.05 -37.69 -16.18
CA LEU A 421 -4.84 -36.62 -16.79
C LEU A 421 -4.01 -35.65 -17.64
N ILE A 422 -2.67 -35.67 -17.52
CA ILE A 422 -1.79 -34.66 -18.10
C ILE A 422 -1.73 -34.79 -19.63
N GLU A 423 -1.48 -35.99 -20.16
CA GLU A 423 -1.41 -36.20 -21.60
C GLU A 423 -2.73 -35.90 -22.32
N PRO A 424 -3.90 -36.41 -21.87
CA PRO A 424 -5.17 -36.08 -22.52
C PRO A 424 -5.50 -34.59 -22.44
N LEU A 425 -5.17 -33.92 -21.30
CA LEU A 425 -5.37 -32.48 -21.16
C LEU A 425 -4.52 -31.71 -22.15
N VAL A 426 -3.24 -32.04 -22.30
CA VAL A 426 -2.35 -31.36 -23.25
C VAL A 426 -2.83 -31.59 -24.69
N LYS A 427 -3.29 -32.78 -25.06
CA LYS A 427 -3.87 -33.05 -26.35
C LYS A 427 -5.13 -32.21 -26.63
N ASP A 428 -6.02 -32.07 -25.64
CA ASP A 428 -7.19 -31.21 -25.74
C ASP A 428 -6.81 -29.73 -25.92
N ILE A 429 -5.80 -29.25 -25.19
CA ILE A 429 -5.30 -27.87 -25.30
C ILE A 429 -4.75 -27.64 -26.70
N LEU A 430 -3.90 -28.55 -27.21
CA LEU A 430 -3.28 -28.43 -28.53
C LEU A 430 -4.29 -28.50 -29.68
N SER A 431 -5.42 -29.25 -29.52
CA SER A 431 -6.49 -29.36 -30.49
C SER A 431 -7.53 -28.24 -30.43
N THR A 432 -7.47 -27.39 -29.41
CA THR A 432 -8.43 -26.30 -29.18
C THR A 432 -7.86 -24.97 -29.67
N GLU A 433 -8.62 -24.24 -30.49
CA GLU A 433 -8.27 -22.86 -30.86
C GLU A 433 -8.40 -21.96 -29.62
N LEU A 434 -7.26 -21.64 -29.01
CA LEU A 434 -7.19 -20.79 -27.82
C LEU A 434 -7.14 -19.31 -28.23
N ARG A 435 -7.95 -18.48 -27.59
CA ARG A 435 -7.98 -17.03 -27.80
C ARG A 435 -7.74 -16.30 -26.49
N GLY A 436 -6.93 -15.26 -26.54
CA GLY A 436 -6.61 -14.44 -25.36
C GLY A 436 -5.62 -15.12 -24.41
N SER A 437 -5.74 -14.86 -23.12
CA SER A 437 -4.88 -15.45 -22.08
C SER A 437 -5.48 -16.74 -21.56
N VAL A 438 -4.67 -17.78 -21.49
CA VAL A 438 -5.08 -19.11 -20.98
C VAL A 438 -4.26 -19.46 -19.77
N CYS A 439 -4.91 -19.97 -18.72
CA CYS A 439 -4.25 -20.48 -17.53
C CYS A 439 -4.67 -21.93 -17.30
N VAL A 440 -3.68 -22.79 -17.05
CA VAL A 440 -3.91 -24.18 -16.64
C VAL A 440 -3.63 -24.26 -15.14
N LEU A 441 -4.61 -24.70 -14.36
CA LEU A 441 -4.48 -24.95 -12.94
C LEU A 441 -4.41 -26.45 -12.69
N THR A 442 -3.46 -26.86 -11.88
CA THR A 442 -3.23 -28.25 -11.48
C THR A 442 -3.30 -28.38 -9.97
N TYR A 443 -3.43 -29.59 -9.49
CA TYR A 443 -3.48 -29.85 -8.04
C TYR A 443 -2.08 -29.78 -7.41
N THR A 444 -1.04 -30.14 -8.15
CA THR A 444 0.36 -30.10 -7.67
C THR A 444 1.27 -29.29 -8.60
N ASN A 445 2.37 -28.81 -8.05
CA ASN A 445 3.42 -28.12 -8.83
C ASN A 445 4.06 -29.05 -9.86
N ASP A 446 4.20 -30.33 -9.53
CA ASP A 446 4.78 -31.36 -10.41
C ASP A 446 3.90 -31.56 -11.66
N GLU A 447 2.59 -31.66 -11.50
CA GLU A 447 1.65 -31.70 -12.64
C GLU A 447 1.75 -30.43 -13.50
N ALA A 448 1.87 -29.24 -12.88
CA ALA A 448 2.05 -27.99 -13.63
C ALA A 448 3.34 -27.98 -14.44
N LEU A 449 4.43 -28.49 -13.87
CA LEU A 449 5.72 -28.65 -14.56
C LEU A 449 5.60 -29.60 -15.74
N GLN A 450 4.97 -30.76 -15.56
CA GLN A 450 4.76 -31.75 -16.63
C GLN A 450 3.89 -31.19 -17.76
N VAL A 451 2.78 -30.50 -17.45
CA VAL A 451 1.95 -29.82 -18.46
C VAL A 451 2.74 -28.77 -19.22
N SER A 452 3.49 -27.93 -18.52
CA SER A 452 4.33 -26.90 -19.15
C SER A 452 5.39 -27.50 -20.07
N GLY A 453 6.07 -28.56 -19.63
CA GLY A 453 7.08 -29.26 -20.41
C GLY A 453 6.51 -29.91 -21.68
N LEU A 454 5.35 -30.55 -21.58
CA LEU A 454 4.68 -31.16 -22.73
C LEU A 454 4.16 -30.13 -23.74
N LEU A 455 3.64 -29.00 -23.28
CA LEU A 455 3.21 -27.90 -24.18
C LEU A 455 4.42 -27.33 -24.94
N LEU A 456 5.53 -27.05 -24.25
CA LEU A 456 6.76 -26.55 -24.85
C LEU A 456 7.35 -27.58 -25.87
N LYS A 457 7.36 -28.86 -25.53
CA LYS A 457 7.81 -29.94 -26.41
C LYS A 457 6.98 -30.00 -27.72
N ASN A 458 5.72 -29.66 -27.65
CA ASN A 458 4.81 -29.62 -28.82
C ASN A 458 4.76 -28.24 -29.50
N GLY A 459 5.71 -27.34 -29.20
CA GLY A 459 5.83 -26.03 -29.84
C GLY A 459 4.84 -24.96 -29.36
N MET A 460 4.04 -25.24 -28.32
CA MET A 460 3.12 -24.25 -27.73
C MET A 460 3.85 -23.50 -26.61
N PRO A 461 3.99 -22.15 -26.70
CA PRO A 461 4.61 -21.35 -25.64
C PRO A 461 3.81 -21.46 -24.33
N ALA A 462 4.46 -21.90 -23.28
CA ALA A 462 3.88 -21.99 -21.94
C ALA A 462 4.85 -21.41 -20.91
N ARG A 463 4.32 -20.72 -19.92
CA ARG A 463 5.09 -20.19 -18.80
C ARG A 463 4.62 -20.85 -17.50
N LEU A 464 5.52 -21.56 -16.86
CA LEU A 464 5.28 -22.07 -15.52
C LEU A 464 5.30 -20.89 -14.53
N ILE A 465 4.23 -20.80 -13.73
CA ILE A 465 4.16 -19.84 -12.60
C ILE A 465 4.22 -20.69 -11.34
N GLN A 466 5.36 -20.69 -10.71
CA GLN A 466 5.63 -21.46 -9.49
C GLN A 466 6.29 -20.54 -8.47
N ASP A 467 5.97 -20.73 -7.20
CA ASP A 467 6.70 -20.09 -6.11
C ASP A 467 8.01 -20.86 -5.87
N ASN A 468 9.14 -20.21 -6.15
CA ASN A 468 10.48 -20.77 -5.95
C ASN A 468 11.06 -20.42 -4.59
N SER A 469 10.27 -19.94 -3.63
CA SER A 469 10.76 -19.49 -2.32
C SER A 469 11.46 -20.60 -1.50
N GLY A 470 11.27 -21.86 -1.87
CA GLY A 470 11.97 -23.02 -1.27
C GLY A 470 13.04 -23.68 -2.16
N PHE A 471 13.20 -23.20 -3.42
CA PHE A 471 14.16 -23.80 -4.33
C PHE A 471 15.56 -23.24 -4.11
N SER A 472 16.51 -24.11 -3.78
CA SER A 472 17.92 -23.80 -3.73
C SER A 472 18.69 -24.77 -4.65
N LEU A 473 19.41 -24.22 -5.61
CA LEU A 473 20.33 -25.02 -6.46
C LEU A 473 21.28 -25.87 -5.64
N LEU A 474 21.70 -25.39 -4.46
CA LEU A 474 22.59 -26.10 -3.54
C LEU A 474 21.93 -27.29 -2.83
N LYS A 475 20.62 -27.48 -2.95
CA LYS A 475 19.85 -28.59 -2.39
C LYS A 475 19.50 -29.66 -3.42
N LEU A 476 19.96 -29.49 -4.66
CA LEU A 476 19.84 -30.54 -5.67
C LEU A 476 20.87 -31.63 -5.37
N ASP A 477 20.42 -32.89 -5.35
CA ASP A 477 21.30 -34.04 -5.07
C ASP A 477 22.47 -34.13 -6.07
N GLU A 478 22.28 -33.60 -7.30
CA GLU A 478 23.32 -33.53 -8.34
C GLU A 478 24.40 -32.47 -8.08
N ILE A 479 24.17 -31.53 -7.14
CA ILE A 479 25.10 -30.42 -6.80
C ILE A 479 25.68 -30.58 -5.38
N SER A 480 25.09 -31.44 -4.54
CA SER A 480 25.51 -31.67 -3.16
C SER A 480 26.60 -32.75 -3.06
N PHE A 481 27.66 -32.65 -3.88
CA PHE A 481 28.85 -33.46 -3.78
C PHE A 481 29.99 -32.72 -3.09
#